data_00f1bb5b0696a7d09d88a1d2f0089c40
#
_entry.id   00f1bb5b0696a7d09d88a1d2f0089c40
#
_cell.length_a   1.000
_cell.length_b   1.000
_cell.length_c   1.000
_cell.angle_alpha   90.00
_cell.angle_beta   90.00
_cell.angle_gamma   90.00
#
_symmetry.space_group_name_H-M   'P 1'
#
loop_
_entity.id
_entity.type
_entity.pdbx_description
1 polymer ?
#
loop_
_entity_poly.entity_id
_entity_poly.type
_entity_poly.pdbx_seq_one_letter_code
_entity_poly.pdbx_strand_id
1 'polypeptide(L)'
;LDLVENRFVGMKSRGVYETPGGTILLQAHRTIESITLDRGAGHLKDELMPRYSELIYNGFWFAPEREMLQALIDKSQENVEGEVRLKLYKGNVIVTGRESPKSLYSSTLVTFEDDKGAYDQKDAEGFIKLNALRLRTLGQRRKTFEK
;
A
#
# COMPACT_ATOMS: atom_id res chain seq x y z
N LEU A 1 -19.58 -7.81 -3.96
CA LEU A 1 -18.76 -6.87 -4.78
C LEU A 1 -19.40 -5.48 -4.89
N ASP A 2 -20.03 -5.08 -3.82
CA ASP A 2 -20.79 -3.81 -3.78
C ASP A 2 -19.94 -2.72 -3.11
N LEU A 3 -20.05 -1.49 -3.63
CA LEU A 3 -19.40 -0.31 -3.05
C LEU A 3 -20.45 0.65 -2.52
N VAL A 4 -20.19 1.23 -1.34
CA VAL A 4 -21.04 2.26 -0.75
C VAL A 4 -20.41 3.63 -1.01
N GLU A 5 -21.17 4.53 -1.63
CA GLU A 5 -20.73 5.88 -1.93
C GLU A 5 -20.84 6.82 -0.72
N ASN A 6 -19.85 7.68 -0.54
CA ASN A 6 -19.92 8.86 0.32
C ASN A 6 -19.98 10.11 -0.56
N ARG A 7 -21.02 10.93 -0.41
CA ARG A 7 -21.13 12.18 -1.18
C ARG A 7 -20.18 13.26 -0.64
N PHE A 8 -19.63 14.06 -1.55
CA PHE A 8 -18.71 15.15 -1.26
C PHE A 8 -19.28 16.21 -0.28
N VAL A 9 -20.58 16.43 -0.31
CA VAL A 9 -21.26 17.38 0.58
C VAL A 9 -21.39 16.94 2.05
N GLY A 10 -20.63 15.94 2.47
CA GLY A 10 -20.62 15.44 3.84
C GLY A 10 -21.83 14.60 4.24
N MET A 11 -22.78 14.41 3.33
CA MET A 11 -23.91 13.51 3.54
C MET A 11 -23.56 12.11 3.06
N LYS A 12 -23.70 11.14 3.96
CA LYS A 12 -23.57 9.75 3.56
C LYS A 12 -24.75 9.34 2.69
N SER A 13 -24.47 8.98 1.44
CA SER A 13 -25.42 8.32 0.58
C SER A 13 -25.32 6.81 0.82
N ARG A 14 -26.47 6.13 0.95
CA ARG A 14 -26.55 4.68 0.99
C ARG A 14 -26.74 4.09 -0.41
N GLY A 15 -26.14 4.72 -1.42
CA GLY A 15 -26.08 4.13 -2.73
C GLY A 15 -25.16 2.91 -2.70
N VAL A 16 -25.69 1.75 -3.08
CA VAL A 16 -24.88 0.54 -3.29
C VAL A 16 -24.71 0.37 -4.78
N TYR A 17 -23.44 0.28 -5.21
CA TYR A 17 -23.09 0.08 -6.60
C TYR A 17 -22.50 -1.30 -6.80
N GLU A 18 -23.04 -2.04 -7.75
CA GLU A 18 -22.44 -3.29 -8.19
C GLU A 18 -21.26 -2.99 -9.12
N THR A 19 -20.05 -3.31 -8.69
CA THR A 19 -18.81 -3.07 -9.43
C THR A 19 -17.93 -4.31 -9.49
N PRO A 20 -18.44 -5.46 -9.97
CA PRO A 20 -17.67 -6.71 -9.92
C PRO A 20 -16.38 -6.63 -10.74
N GLY A 21 -16.43 -6.07 -11.94
CA GLY A 21 -15.25 -5.91 -12.80
C GLY A 21 -14.17 -5.05 -12.16
N GLY A 22 -14.52 -3.85 -11.69
CA GLY A 22 -13.57 -2.94 -11.02
C GLY A 22 -12.97 -3.55 -9.76
N THR A 23 -13.78 -4.22 -8.94
CA THR A 23 -13.29 -4.87 -7.71
C THR A 23 -12.33 -6.01 -8.00
N ILE A 24 -12.63 -6.86 -8.99
CA ILE A 24 -11.77 -7.99 -9.39
C ILE A 24 -10.44 -7.49 -9.94
N LEU A 25 -10.47 -6.52 -10.87
CA LEU A 25 -9.26 -5.95 -11.47
C LEU A 25 -8.41 -5.22 -10.44
N LEU A 26 -9.01 -4.44 -9.55
CA LEU A 26 -8.27 -3.76 -8.47
C LEU A 26 -7.59 -4.77 -7.56
N GLN A 27 -8.28 -5.84 -7.16
CA GLN A 27 -7.70 -6.88 -6.31
C GLN A 27 -6.54 -7.58 -7.01
N ALA A 28 -6.68 -7.92 -8.30
CA ALA A 28 -5.62 -8.52 -9.09
C ALA A 28 -4.39 -7.60 -9.18
N HIS A 29 -4.61 -6.34 -9.55
CA HIS A 29 -3.56 -5.34 -9.69
C HIS A 29 -2.79 -5.12 -8.38
N ARG A 30 -3.51 -4.88 -7.28
CA ARG A 30 -2.90 -4.72 -5.94
C ARG A 30 -2.11 -5.95 -5.49
N THR A 31 -2.51 -7.12 -5.93
CA THR A 31 -1.81 -8.38 -5.64
C THR A 31 -0.45 -8.43 -6.33
N ILE A 32 -0.31 -7.94 -7.57
CA ILE A 32 0.99 -7.83 -8.25
C ILE A 32 1.81 -6.68 -7.67
N GLU A 33 1.22 -5.51 -7.42
CA GLU A 33 1.91 -4.40 -6.74
C GLU A 33 2.60 -4.86 -5.45
N SER A 34 1.93 -5.69 -4.66
CA SER A 34 2.45 -6.15 -3.37
C SER A 34 3.74 -6.98 -3.44
N ILE A 35 4.14 -7.46 -4.62
CA ILE A 35 5.37 -8.22 -4.84
C ILE A 35 6.36 -7.54 -5.78
N THR A 36 5.95 -6.46 -6.45
CA THR A 36 6.76 -5.76 -7.46
C THR A 36 7.11 -4.33 -7.08
N LEU A 37 6.33 -3.69 -6.20
CA LEU A 37 6.65 -2.36 -5.70
C LEU A 37 7.52 -2.45 -4.44
N ASP A 38 8.56 -1.61 -4.41
CA ASP A 38 9.26 -1.32 -3.16
C ASP A 38 8.27 -0.77 -2.11
N ARG A 39 8.53 -1.11 -0.85
CA ARG A 39 7.66 -0.73 0.27
C ARG A 39 7.45 0.79 0.36
N GLY A 40 8.52 1.58 0.22
CA GLY A 40 8.46 3.03 0.30
C GLY A 40 7.66 3.63 -0.85
N ALA A 41 7.89 3.14 -2.07
CA ALA A 41 7.13 3.55 -3.26
C ALA A 41 5.65 3.19 -3.17
N GLY A 42 5.34 1.98 -2.66
CA GLY A 42 3.97 1.53 -2.45
C GLY A 42 3.22 2.41 -1.43
N HIS A 43 3.84 2.73 -0.31
CA HIS A 43 3.26 3.61 0.72
C HIS A 43 3.03 5.02 0.19
N LEU A 44 4.03 5.62 -0.49
CA LEU A 44 3.88 6.94 -1.09
C LEU A 44 2.72 6.99 -2.07
N LYS A 45 2.61 5.99 -2.94
CA LYS A 45 1.48 5.88 -3.87
C LYS A 45 0.15 5.83 -3.11
N ASP A 46 0.03 4.99 -2.08
CA ASP A 46 -1.20 4.84 -1.31
C ASP A 46 -1.59 6.13 -0.57
N GLU A 47 -0.64 6.90 -0.06
CA GLU A 47 -0.87 8.21 0.56
C GLU A 47 -1.43 9.24 -0.44
N LEU A 48 -1.01 9.18 -1.70
CA LEU A 48 -1.42 10.14 -2.73
C LEU A 48 -2.71 9.76 -3.46
N MET A 49 -3.14 8.49 -3.41
CA MET A 49 -4.35 8.03 -4.09
C MET A 49 -5.63 8.76 -3.66
N PRO A 50 -5.87 9.08 -2.38
CA PRO A 50 -7.04 9.85 -1.99
C PRO A 50 -7.07 11.24 -2.66
N ARG A 51 -5.92 11.90 -2.77
CA ARG A 51 -5.83 13.21 -3.44
C ARG A 51 -6.09 13.12 -4.94
N TYR A 52 -5.55 12.09 -5.60
CA TYR A 52 -5.84 11.82 -7.01
C TYR A 52 -7.34 11.58 -7.24
N SER A 53 -7.95 10.76 -6.40
CA SER A 53 -9.38 10.46 -6.47
C SER A 53 -10.26 11.70 -6.25
N GLU A 54 -9.87 12.57 -5.31
CA GLU A 54 -10.56 13.84 -5.05
C GLU A 54 -10.54 14.77 -6.27
N LEU A 55 -9.40 14.90 -6.94
CA LEU A 55 -9.27 15.72 -8.14
C LEU A 55 -10.18 15.21 -9.27
N ILE A 56 -10.21 13.90 -9.49
CA ILE A 56 -11.09 13.30 -10.50
C ILE A 56 -12.55 13.49 -10.13
N TYR A 57 -12.92 13.24 -8.88
CA TYR A 57 -14.29 13.38 -8.40
C TYR A 57 -14.82 14.81 -8.55
N ASN A 58 -13.96 15.80 -8.32
CA ASN A 58 -14.29 17.22 -8.43
C ASN A 58 -14.22 17.76 -9.87
N GLY A 59 -13.90 16.92 -10.87
CA GLY A 59 -13.84 17.31 -12.29
C GLY A 59 -12.54 18.03 -12.71
N PHE A 60 -11.49 17.98 -11.89
CA PHE A 60 -10.18 18.59 -12.17
C PHE A 60 -9.29 17.71 -13.05
N TRP A 61 -9.84 17.15 -14.11
CA TRP A 61 -9.11 16.23 -14.99
C TRP A 61 -7.90 16.88 -15.66
N PHE A 62 -8.00 18.16 -16.01
CA PHE A 62 -6.93 18.93 -16.68
C PHE A 62 -6.10 19.76 -15.72
N ALA A 63 -6.22 19.56 -14.41
CA ALA A 63 -5.44 20.30 -13.42
C ALA A 63 -3.98 19.82 -13.40
N PRO A 64 -2.99 20.73 -13.31
CA PRO A 64 -1.57 20.38 -13.28
C PRO A 64 -1.22 19.38 -12.17
N GLU A 65 -1.81 19.53 -11.00
CA GLU A 65 -1.59 18.60 -9.88
C GLU A 65 -2.10 17.18 -10.18
N ARG A 66 -3.19 17.03 -10.95
CA ARG A 66 -3.65 15.70 -11.40
C ARG A 66 -2.63 15.08 -12.36
N GLU A 67 -2.05 15.88 -13.26
CA GLU A 67 -1.03 15.42 -14.22
C GLU A 67 0.26 15.01 -13.49
N MET A 68 0.69 15.78 -12.49
CA MET A 68 1.84 15.41 -11.65
C MET A 68 1.62 14.09 -10.92
N LEU A 69 0.45 13.89 -10.33
CA LEU A 69 0.09 12.64 -9.67
C LEU A 69 0.01 11.46 -10.66
N GLN A 70 -0.51 11.71 -11.89
CA GLN A 70 -0.51 10.69 -12.93
C GLN A 70 0.90 10.24 -13.28
N ALA A 71 1.83 11.20 -13.47
CA ALA A 71 3.22 10.86 -13.78
C ALA A 71 3.88 10.03 -12.67
N LEU A 72 3.56 10.32 -11.40
CA LEU A 72 4.02 9.50 -10.26
C LEU A 72 3.42 8.09 -10.31
N ILE A 73 2.12 7.97 -10.59
CA ILE A 73 1.44 6.69 -10.72
C ILE A 73 2.09 5.88 -11.85
N ASP A 74 2.22 6.48 -13.03
CA ASP A 74 2.80 5.81 -14.21
C ASP A 74 4.22 5.32 -13.91
N LYS A 75 5.03 6.16 -13.26
CA LYS A 75 6.39 5.78 -12.83
C LYS A 75 6.38 4.59 -11.87
N SER A 76 5.44 4.53 -10.96
CA SER A 76 5.32 3.42 -10.01
C SER A 76 4.94 2.11 -10.70
N GLN A 77 4.30 2.16 -11.87
CA GLN A 77 3.77 0.98 -12.57
C GLN A 77 4.74 0.32 -13.56
N GLU A 78 5.90 0.91 -13.82
CA GLU A 78 6.85 0.41 -14.83
C GLU A 78 7.28 -1.06 -14.64
N ASN A 79 7.27 -1.54 -13.41
CA ASN A 79 7.63 -2.92 -13.07
C ASN A 79 6.46 -3.75 -12.53
N VAL A 80 5.24 -3.22 -12.59
CA VAL A 80 4.04 -3.92 -12.12
C VAL A 80 3.50 -4.80 -13.25
N GLU A 81 4.06 -5.99 -13.37
CA GLU A 81 3.76 -6.98 -14.39
C GLU A 81 3.65 -8.36 -13.76
N GLY A 82 2.66 -9.16 -14.15
CA GLY A 82 2.56 -10.53 -13.67
C GLY A 82 1.17 -11.14 -13.88
N GLU A 83 1.03 -12.37 -13.40
CA GLU A 83 -0.19 -13.15 -13.45
C GLU A 83 -0.79 -13.33 -12.06
N VAL A 84 -2.12 -13.23 -11.95
CA VAL A 84 -2.86 -13.50 -10.72
C VAL A 84 -3.97 -14.49 -10.99
N ARG A 85 -4.05 -15.52 -10.16
CA ARG A 85 -5.17 -16.46 -10.15
C ARG A 85 -6.14 -16.08 -9.04
N LEU A 86 -7.39 -15.86 -9.43
CA LEU A 86 -8.46 -15.46 -8.54
C LEU A 86 -9.56 -16.52 -8.54
N LYS A 87 -10.14 -16.78 -7.38
CA LYS A 87 -11.36 -17.56 -7.20
C LYS A 87 -12.46 -16.62 -6.75
N LEU A 88 -13.55 -16.58 -7.52
CA LEU A 88 -14.75 -15.85 -7.14
C LEU A 88 -15.70 -16.79 -6.42
N TYR A 89 -16.08 -16.42 -5.20
CA TYR A 89 -16.98 -17.26 -4.40
C TYR A 89 -17.83 -16.43 -3.44
N LYS A 90 -19.12 -16.53 -3.55
CA LYS A 90 -20.11 -15.87 -2.66
C LYS A 90 -19.81 -14.39 -2.43
N GLY A 91 -19.60 -13.62 -3.51
CA GLY A 91 -19.31 -12.19 -3.45
C GLY A 91 -17.88 -11.82 -3.04
N ASN A 92 -16.99 -12.79 -2.84
CA ASN A 92 -15.60 -12.54 -2.48
C ASN A 92 -14.66 -12.80 -3.67
N VAL A 93 -13.57 -12.05 -3.70
CA VAL A 93 -12.43 -12.25 -4.61
C VAL A 93 -11.28 -12.84 -3.78
N ILE A 94 -10.96 -14.10 -4.01
CA ILE A 94 -9.95 -14.84 -3.25
C ILE A 94 -8.72 -15.02 -4.15
N VAL A 95 -7.56 -14.51 -3.72
CA VAL A 95 -6.30 -14.73 -4.41
C VAL A 95 -5.82 -16.16 -4.13
N THR A 96 -5.66 -16.96 -5.17
CA THR A 96 -5.18 -18.36 -5.07
C THR A 96 -3.76 -18.55 -5.59
N GLY A 97 -3.19 -17.54 -6.27
CA GLY A 97 -1.81 -17.55 -6.72
C GLY A 97 -1.43 -16.24 -7.40
N ARG A 98 -0.14 -15.94 -7.39
CA ARG A 98 0.45 -14.79 -8.08
C ARG A 98 1.86 -15.12 -8.52
N GLU A 99 2.27 -14.58 -9.65
CA GLU A 99 3.59 -14.74 -10.22
C GLU A 99 4.01 -13.48 -10.96
N SER A 100 5.28 -13.09 -10.86
CA SER A 100 5.83 -11.94 -11.58
C SER A 100 7.31 -12.14 -11.86
N PRO A 101 7.77 -11.87 -13.09
CA PRO A 101 9.20 -11.85 -13.44
C PRO A 101 9.93 -10.65 -12.78
N LYS A 102 9.19 -9.66 -12.30
CA LYS A 102 9.68 -8.45 -11.62
C LYS A 102 9.52 -8.51 -10.09
N SER A 103 9.24 -9.69 -9.54
CA SER A 103 9.06 -9.86 -8.10
C SER A 103 10.31 -9.46 -7.32
N LEU A 104 10.11 -8.65 -6.28
CA LEU A 104 11.14 -8.29 -5.29
C LEU A 104 11.29 -9.33 -4.18
N TYR A 105 10.44 -10.37 -4.19
CA TYR A 105 10.54 -11.45 -3.23
C TYR A 105 11.77 -12.30 -3.50
N SER A 106 12.61 -12.46 -2.48
CA SER A 106 13.78 -13.32 -2.51
C SER A 106 13.75 -14.30 -1.34
N SER A 107 13.64 -15.57 -1.63
CA SER A 107 13.68 -16.62 -0.62
C SER A 107 15.02 -16.69 0.13
N THR A 108 16.11 -16.19 -0.49
CA THR A 108 17.44 -16.17 0.11
C THR A 108 17.65 -15.01 1.08
N LEU A 109 16.87 -13.92 0.94
CA LEU A 109 16.95 -12.72 1.79
C LEU A 109 15.97 -12.76 2.97
N VAL A 110 14.92 -13.57 2.90
CA VAL A 110 13.79 -13.57 3.83
C VAL A 110 13.64 -14.93 4.52
N THR A 111 14.74 -15.50 5.01
CA THR A 111 14.65 -16.67 5.89
C THR A 111 14.75 -16.22 7.34
N PHE A 112 13.86 -16.70 8.21
CA PHE A 112 14.00 -16.60 9.67
C PHE A 112 14.94 -17.67 10.23
N GLU A 113 15.44 -18.55 9.36
CA GLU A 113 16.38 -19.60 9.69
C GLU A 113 17.77 -19.15 9.24
N ASP A 114 18.79 -19.44 10.05
CA ASP A 114 20.23 -19.18 9.93
C ASP A 114 20.67 -18.35 8.70
N ASP A 115 20.74 -17.05 8.90
CA ASP A 115 21.17 -16.07 7.89
C ASP A 115 22.63 -16.25 7.53
N LYS A 116 22.91 -17.00 6.51
CA LYS A 116 24.22 -17.04 5.90
C LYS A 116 24.40 -15.83 4.95
N GLY A 117 24.44 -14.61 5.51
CA GLY A 117 25.15 -13.53 4.86
C GLY A 117 24.36 -12.45 4.12
N ALA A 118 23.02 -12.36 4.23
CA ALA A 118 22.29 -11.27 3.59
C ALA A 118 22.31 -9.96 4.40
N TYR A 119 22.22 -10.05 5.73
CA TYR A 119 22.42 -8.95 6.67
C TYR A 119 22.66 -9.54 8.08
N ASP A 120 23.29 -8.74 8.97
CA ASP A 120 23.49 -9.14 10.38
C ASP A 120 22.26 -8.72 11.20
N GLN A 121 21.56 -9.67 11.80
CA GLN A 121 20.39 -9.39 12.66
C GLN A 121 20.76 -8.50 13.87
N LYS A 122 22.03 -8.44 14.27
CA LYS A 122 22.51 -7.50 15.31
C LYS A 122 22.29 -6.04 14.92
N ASP A 123 22.27 -5.72 13.62
CA ASP A 123 21.99 -4.37 13.13
C ASP A 123 20.59 -3.91 13.50
N ALA A 124 19.63 -4.84 13.61
CA ALA A 124 18.28 -4.54 14.07
C ALA A 124 18.26 -4.01 15.51
N GLU A 125 19.13 -4.49 16.39
CA GLU A 125 19.24 -3.98 17.76
C GLU A 125 19.66 -2.50 17.79
N GLY A 126 20.64 -2.14 16.98
CA GLY A 126 21.09 -0.74 16.84
C GLY A 126 19.98 0.16 16.29
N PHE A 127 19.30 -0.27 15.25
CA PHE A 127 18.18 0.43 14.66
C PHE A 127 17.04 0.68 15.68
N ILE A 128 16.65 -0.35 16.43
CA ILE A 128 15.61 -0.26 17.46
C ILE A 128 16.03 0.71 18.57
N LYS A 129 17.27 0.63 19.05
CA LYS A 129 17.81 1.51 20.09
C LYS A 129 17.77 2.98 19.66
N LEU A 130 18.21 3.28 18.44
CA LEU A 130 18.20 4.65 17.91
C LEU A 130 16.79 5.20 17.76
N ASN A 131 15.86 4.41 17.17
CA ASN A 131 14.47 4.83 17.03
C ASN A 131 13.76 5.01 18.39
N ALA A 132 14.16 4.25 19.40
CA ALA A 132 13.58 4.35 20.74
C ALA A 132 14.06 5.60 21.53
N LEU A 133 15.15 6.28 21.13
CA LEU A 133 15.71 7.41 21.88
C LEU A 133 14.68 8.51 22.13
N ARG A 134 13.95 8.91 21.09
CA ARG A 134 12.88 9.93 21.21
C ARG A 134 11.83 9.54 22.26
N LEU A 135 11.38 8.28 22.21
CA LEU A 135 10.33 7.79 23.11
C LEU A 135 10.86 7.65 24.55
N ARG A 136 12.10 7.25 24.74
CA ARG A 136 12.76 7.20 26.07
C ARG A 136 12.84 8.60 26.69
N THR A 137 13.27 9.60 25.93
CA THR A 137 13.34 10.99 26.38
C THR A 137 11.99 11.53 26.77
N LEU A 138 10.94 11.27 25.96
CA LEU A 138 9.57 11.65 26.27
C LEU A 138 9.03 10.95 27.52
N GLY A 139 9.32 9.65 27.68
CA GLY A 139 8.93 8.88 28.86
C GLY A 139 9.59 9.35 30.14
N GLN A 140 10.87 9.73 30.10
CA GLN A 140 11.56 10.33 31.24
C GLN A 140 10.95 11.67 31.64
N ARG A 141 10.64 12.52 30.67
CA ARG A 141 10.00 13.81 30.90
C ARG A 141 8.62 13.65 31.58
N ARG A 142 7.79 12.72 31.14
CA ARG A 142 6.48 12.46 31.76
C ARG A 142 6.62 12.07 33.23
N LYS A 143 7.51 11.17 33.58
CA LYS A 143 7.77 10.76 34.97
C LYS A 143 8.25 11.89 35.87
N THR A 144 8.84 12.93 35.31
CA THR A 144 9.32 14.09 36.07
C THR A 144 8.18 15.05 36.44
N PHE A 145 7.12 15.09 35.62
CA PHE A 145 5.98 15.99 35.85
C PHE A 145 4.78 15.32 36.59
N GLU A 146 4.82 13.99 36.77
CA GLU A 146 3.80 13.25 37.53
C GLU A 146 4.17 13.10 39.03
N LYS A 147 5.25 13.77 39.50
CA LYS A 147 5.64 13.93 40.91
C LYS A 147 5.30 15.34 41.37
#